data_f5bd3ac8e6bae4d4600f8d875c732709
#
_entry.id   f5bd3ac8e6bae4d4600f8d875c732709
#
_cell.length_a   1.000
_cell.length_b   1.000
_cell.length_c   1.000
_cell.angle_alpha   90.00
_cell.angle_beta   90.00
_cell.angle_gamma   90.00
#
_symmetry.space_group_name_H-M   'P 1'
#
loop_
_entity.id
_entity.type
_entity.pdbx_description
1 polymer ?
#
loop_
_entity_poly.entity_id
_entity_poly.type
_entity_poly.pdbx_seq_one_letter_code
_entity_poly.pdbx_strand_id
1 'polypeptide(L)'
;MLPIPKDIAALSKSARRTAEPIIQAGGATPGNRAHAKAIDTVNAASERVHGYVARETERILDRGAIPALLGGDHASPFALIAELSQRHRGMGILQVDAHADLRKEFEGFRWSHASIFHNVMTRLPDVGRLVQVGIRDFGMRERAFVETSKGRVHCFYDQHLRDRQFKGGAKGSWSAICKDIVKALPKEVYVSFDIDGLTSDHCTNTGTPVPGGLTFAEVCHLLETLANSGRRVIGFDLCEVSPGNKSREEAGEWDANVGARVLYKLLGCTLKSRGLLR
;
A
#
# COMPACT_ATOMS: atom_id res chain seq x y z
N MET A 1 -6.47 16.69 9.47
CA MET A 1 -6.11 16.27 8.11
C MET A 1 -5.60 17.49 7.35
N LEU A 2 -4.48 17.36 6.65
CA LEU A 2 -3.94 18.45 5.82
C LEU A 2 -4.70 18.48 4.47
N PRO A 3 -5.10 19.64 3.96
CA PRO A 3 -5.72 19.75 2.64
C PRO A 3 -4.67 19.54 1.54
N ILE A 4 -5.10 19.01 0.41
CA ILE A 4 -4.23 18.92 -0.78
C ILE A 4 -4.02 20.33 -1.33
N PRO A 5 -2.79 20.82 -1.48
CA PRO A 5 -2.51 22.11 -2.08
C PRO A 5 -3.01 22.22 -3.53
N LYS A 6 -3.46 23.40 -3.92
CA LYS A 6 -4.03 23.62 -5.27
C LYS A 6 -3.03 23.33 -6.39
N ASP A 7 -1.76 23.63 -6.17
CA ASP A 7 -0.67 23.35 -7.13
C ASP A 7 -0.41 21.86 -7.28
N ILE A 8 -0.43 21.08 -6.19
CA ILE A 8 -0.32 19.61 -6.22
C ILE A 8 -1.51 18.98 -6.94
N ALA A 9 -2.74 19.46 -6.65
CA ALA A 9 -3.94 18.99 -7.34
C ALA A 9 -3.90 19.30 -8.85
N ALA A 10 -3.44 20.49 -9.24
CA ALA A 10 -3.29 20.88 -10.63
C ALA A 10 -2.20 20.04 -11.34
N LEU A 11 -1.09 19.78 -10.66
CA LEU A 11 0.01 18.95 -11.15
C LEU A 11 -0.47 17.51 -11.42
N SER A 12 -1.19 16.90 -10.47
CA SER A 12 -1.77 15.56 -10.62
C SER A 12 -2.74 15.50 -11.81
N LYS A 13 -3.62 16.49 -11.95
CA LYS A 13 -4.54 16.57 -13.10
C LYS A 13 -3.82 16.69 -14.44
N SER A 14 -2.72 17.45 -14.50
CA SER A 14 -1.90 17.59 -15.70
C SER A 14 -1.17 16.29 -16.04
N ALA A 15 -0.52 15.67 -15.05
CA ALA A 15 0.19 14.40 -15.22
C ALA A 15 -0.75 13.29 -15.71
N ARG A 16 -1.95 13.18 -15.16
CA ARG A 16 -2.98 12.21 -15.58
C ARG A 16 -3.32 12.35 -17.07
N ARG A 17 -3.57 13.57 -17.55
CA ARG A 17 -3.83 13.81 -18.98
C ARG A 17 -2.66 13.44 -19.87
N THR A 18 -1.44 13.62 -19.37
CA THR A 18 -0.21 13.26 -20.11
C THR A 18 -0.01 11.74 -20.13
N ALA A 19 -0.39 11.03 -19.08
CA ALA A 19 -0.27 9.58 -19.00
C ALA A 19 -1.35 8.85 -19.81
N GLU A 20 -2.56 9.40 -19.90
CA GLU A 20 -3.76 8.75 -20.44
C GLU A 20 -3.56 8.12 -21.83
N PRO A 21 -2.94 8.79 -22.84
CA PRO A 21 -2.70 8.15 -24.15
C PRO A 21 -1.81 6.91 -24.09
N ILE A 22 -0.85 6.88 -23.16
CA ILE A 22 0.05 5.74 -22.96
C ILE A 22 -0.71 4.58 -22.32
N ILE A 23 -1.52 4.87 -21.29
CA ILE A 23 -2.36 3.89 -20.61
C ILE A 23 -3.35 3.27 -21.58
N GLN A 24 -4.03 4.10 -22.41
CA GLN A 24 -4.98 3.62 -23.43
C GLN A 24 -4.32 2.76 -24.51
N ALA A 25 -3.03 2.97 -24.78
CA ALA A 25 -2.24 2.15 -25.69
C ALA A 25 -1.73 0.84 -25.06
N GLY A 26 -2.03 0.59 -23.76
CA GLY A 26 -1.51 -0.58 -23.03
C GLY A 26 -0.05 -0.46 -22.67
N GLY A 27 0.48 0.76 -22.60
CA GLY A 27 1.85 1.06 -22.18
C GLY A 27 2.69 1.80 -23.24
N ALA A 28 3.93 2.07 -22.89
CA ALA A 28 4.88 2.79 -23.75
C ALA A 28 5.26 1.98 -24.97
N THR A 29 5.11 2.56 -26.15
CA THR A 29 5.58 1.97 -27.40
C THR A 29 7.10 2.17 -27.54
N PRO A 30 7.91 1.11 -27.72
CA PRO A 30 9.34 1.21 -27.91
C PRO A 30 9.70 2.12 -29.11
N GLY A 31 10.66 3.04 -28.90
CA GLY A 31 11.10 3.98 -29.94
C GLY A 31 10.18 5.19 -30.15
N ASN A 32 9.01 5.26 -29.51
CA ASN A 32 8.12 6.41 -29.59
C ASN A 32 8.64 7.57 -28.70
N ARG A 33 9.19 8.59 -29.35
CA ARG A 33 9.75 9.77 -28.64
C ARG A 33 8.69 10.58 -27.88
N ALA A 34 7.43 10.61 -28.36
CA ALA A 34 6.35 11.30 -27.67
C ALA A 34 6.00 10.59 -26.37
N HIS A 35 5.92 9.25 -26.39
CA HIS A 35 5.71 8.45 -25.17
C HIS A 35 6.87 8.64 -24.18
N ALA A 36 8.13 8.59 -24.64
CA ALA A 36 9.27 8.81 -23.76
C ALA A 36 9.21 10.18 -23.06
N LYS A 37 8.94 11.26 -23.82
CA LYS A 37 8.77 12.60 -23.24
C LYS A 37 7.60 12.70 -22.25
N ALA A 38 6.49 12.04 -22.55
CA ALA A 38 5.33 12.01 -21.66
C ALA A 38 5.63 11.27 -20.35
N ILE A 39 6.35 10.13 -20.43
CA ILE A 39 6.81 9.38 -19.25
C ILE A 39 7.72 10.22 -18.37
N ASP A 40 8.71 10.90 -18.96
CA ASP A 40 9.61 11.78 -18.21
C ASP A 40 8.83 12.90 -17.51
N THR A 41 7.85 13.48 -18.18
CA THR A 41 6.97 14.51 -17.61
C THR A 41 6.16 13.98 -16.43
N VAL A 42 5.58 12.80 -16.55
CA VAL A 42 4.78 12.16 -15.47
C VAL A 42 5.70 11.77 -14.30
N ASN A 43 6.84 11.15 -14.56
CA ASN A 43 7.79 10.79 -13.49
C ASN A 43 8.28 12.04 -12.73
N ALA A 44 8.58 13.13 -13.42
CA ALA A 44 8.98 14.40 -12.78
C ALA A 44 7.83 15.01 -11.94
N ALA A 45 6.59 14.88 -12.40
CA ALA A 45 5.43 15.29 -11.62
C ALA A 45 5.27 14.45 -10.34
N SER A 46 5.46 13.13 -10.41
CA SER A 46 5.43 12.24 -9.26
C SER A 46 6.52 12.59 -8.25
N GLU A 47 7.74 12.90 -8.69
CA GLU A 47 8.84 13.33 -7.81
C GLU A 47 8.52 14.65 -7.08
N ARG A 48 7.79 15.57 -7.70
CA ARG A 48 7.31 16.79 -7.02
C ARG A 48 6.27 16.48 -5.95
N VAL A 49 5.36 15.53 -6.21
CA VAL A 49 4.40 15.05 -5.19
C VAL A 49 5.15 14.41 -4.03
N HIS A 50 6.14 13.55 -4.31
CA HIS A 50 6.99 12.95 -3.29
C HIS A 50 7.70 14.03 -2.44
N GLY A 51 8.23 15.07 -3.06
CA GLY A 51 8.84 16.20 -2.33
C GLY A 51 7.87 16.95 -1.43
N TYR A 52 6.60 17.05 -1.80
CA TYR A 52 5.55 17.60 -0.94
C TYR A 52 5.26 16.65 0.24
N VAL A 53 5.02 15.37 -0.03
CA VAL A 53 4.73 14.37 1.01
C VAL A 53 5.88 14.27 2.01
N ALA A 54 7.14 14.26 1.54
CA ALA A 54 8.32 14.22 2.40
C ALA A 54 8.33 15.39 3.39
N ARG A 55 8.20 16.64 2.90
CA ARG A 55 8.18 17.84 3.76
C ARG A 55 7.06 17.83 4.80
N GLU A 56 5.85 17.41 4.40
CA GLU A 56 4.75 17.35 5.37
C GLU A 56 4.95 16.22 6.39
N THR A 57 5.52 15.09 5.96
CA THR A 57 5.86 13.98 6.86
C THR A 57 6.92 14.42 7.88
N GLU A 58 7.98 15.09 7.44
CA GLU A 58 9.02 15.65 8.32
C GLU A 58 8.41 16.57 9.38
N ARG A 59 7.56 17.53 8.96
CA ARG A 59 6.86 18.44 9.89
C ARG A 59 5.98 17.72 10.92
N ILE A 60 5.30 16.63 10.51
CA ILE A 60 4.49 15.84 11.43
C ILE A 60 5.38 15.11 12.44
N LEU A 61 6.46 14.50 11.97
CA LEU A 61 7.41 13.76 12.82
C LEU A 61 8.15 14.69 13.81
N ASP A 62 8.52 15.89 13.39
CA ASP A 62 9.19 16.88 14.25
C ASP A 62 8.31 17.38 15.40
N ARG A 63 6.99 17.29 15.25
CA ARG A 63 6.01 17.55 16.31
C ARG A 63 5.75 16.34 17.21
N GLY A 64 6.45 15.23 17.01
CA GLY A 64 6.22 13.98 17.74
C GLY A 64 4.91 13.27 17.37
N ALA A 65 4.25 13.69 16.29
CA ALA A 65 3.01 13.07 15.84
C ALA A 65 3.28 11.86 14.93
N ILE A 66 2.30 10.98 14.81
CA ILE A 66 2.37 9.78 13.95
C ILE A 66 1.81 10.16 12.59
N PRO A 67 2.59 10.01 11.50
CA PRO A 67 2.12 10.33 10.17
C PRO A 67 1.19 9.24 9.65
N ALA A 68 0.14 9.67 8.95
CA ALA A 68 -0.75 8.82 8.19
C ALA A 68 -1.08 9.47 6.85
N LEU A 69 -1.19 8.68 5.79
CA LEU A 69 -1.52 9.15 4.46
C LEU A 69 -2.82 8.51 3.98
N LEU A 70 -3.76 9.34 3.56
CA LEU A 70 -4.88 8.89 2.77
C LEU A 70 -4.53 9.14 1.30
N GLY A 71 -4.30 8.09 0.58
CA GLY A 71 -3.85 8.17 -0.80
C GLY A 71 -4.98 8.33 -1.79
N GLY A 72 -4.59 8.63 -3.02
CA GLY A 72 -5.18 8.16 -4.24
C GLY A 72 -4.62 6.78 -4.53
N ASP A 73 -3.76 6.69 -5.56
CA ASP A 73 -3.09 5.44 -5.94
C ASP A 73 -2.00 5.02 -4.93
N HIS A 74 -1.62 3.74 -5.00
CA HIS A 74 -0.65 3.14 -4.07
C HIS A 74 0.81 3.58 -4.32
N ALA A 75 1.08 4.50 -5.28
CA ALA A 75 2.39 5.14 -5.41
C ALA A 75 2.59 6.28 -4.40
N SER A 76 1.50 6.84 -3.86
CA SER A 76 1.48 8.04 -3.03
C SER A 76 2.33 7.96 -1.76
N PRO A 77 2.39 6.83 -0.99
CA PRO A 77 3.09 6.79 0.29
C PRO A 77 4.61 6.59 0.22
N PHE A 78 5.21 6.47 -0.97
CA PHE A 78 6.66 6.23 -1.10
C PHE A 78 7.51 7.21 -0.28
N ALA A 79 7.23 8.51 -0.37
CA ALA A 79 8.04 9.52 0.33
C ALA A 79 7.80 9.51 1.85
N LEU A 80 6.59 9.18 2.32
CA LEU A 80 6.31 8.99 3.73
C LEU A 80 7.10 7.79 4.28
N ILE A 81 7.13 6.67 3.55
CA ILE A 81 7.94 5.50 3.92
C ILE A 81 9.43 5.85 3.95
N ALA A 82 9.90 6.65 2.99
CA ALA A 82 11.29 7.09 2.93
C ALA A 82 11.69 7.90 4.18
N GLU A 83 10.88 8.89 4.57
CA GLU A 83 11.13 9.69 5.78
C GLU A 83 11.10 8.85 7.06
N LEU A 84 10.15 7.92 7.17
CA LEU A 84 10.09 7.00 8.30
C LEU A 84 11.32 6.08 8.36
N SER A 85 11.78 5.57 7.21
CA SER A 85 12.91 4.64 7.17
C SER A 85 14.21 5.26 7.68
N GLN A 86 14.42 6.56 7.45
CA GLN A 86 15.58 7.28 7.95
C GLN A 86 15.57 7.41 9.49
N ARG A 87 14.39 7.58 10.09
CA ARG A 87 14.23 7.73 11.54
C ARG A 87 14.09 6.39 12.28
N HIS A 88 13.67 5.33 11.56
CA HIS A 88 13.37 4.00 12.08
C HIS A 88 14.11 2.92 11.31
N ARG A 89 15.45 2.96 11.35
CA ARG A 89 16.30 2.01 10.60
C ARG A 89 15.98 0.57 10.96
N GLY A 90 15.80 -0.26 9.93
CA GLY A 90 15.41 -1.66 10.10
C GLY A 90 13.91 -1.85 10.30
N MET A 91 13.09 -0.82 10.12
CA MET A 91 11.64 -0.94 10.17
C MET A 91 11.11 -1.98 9.17
N GLY A 92 9.94 -2.55 9.46
CA GLY A 92 9.22 -3.39 8.51
C GLY A 92 7.98 -2.70 7.98
N ILE A 93 7.51 -3.23 6.86
CA ILE A 93 6.25 -2.84 6.25
C ILE A 93 5.32 -4.05 6.27
N LEU A 94 4.12 -3.88 6.79
CA LEU A 94 3.00 -4.79 6.58
C LEU A 94 2.15 -4.24 5.44
N GLN A 95 2.21 -4.86 4.27
CA GLN A 95 1.36 -4.55 3.13
C GLN A 95 0.17 -5.50 3.11
N VAL A 96 -1.04 -4.95 3.08
CA VAL A 96 -2.28 -5.68 2.80
C VAL A 96 -2.78 -5.25 1.44
N ASP A 97 -2.86 -6.17 0.48
CA ASP A 97 -3.01 -5.85 -0.92
C ASP A 97 -3.38 -7.11 -1.73
N ALA A 98 -4.04 -6.94 -2.87
CA ALA A 98 -4.18 -7.97 -3.89
C ALA A 98 -2.90 -8.15 -4.72
N HIS A 99 -2.14 -7.07 -4.91
CA HIS A 99 -1.01 -6.95 -5.82
C HIS A 99 0.33 -6.95 -5.08
N ALA A 100 1.37 -7.48 -5.74
CA ALA A 100 2.71 -7.47 -5.15
C ALA A 100 3.38 -6.09 -5.22
N ASP A 101 3.02 -5.26 -6.20
CA ASP A 101 3.57 -3.92 -6.44
C ASP A 101 5.11 -3.86 -6.52
N LEU A 102 5.67 -4.96 -7.04
CA LEU A 102 7.12 -5.16 -7.17
C LEU A 102 7.61 -5.02 -8.62
N ARG A 103 6.80 -4.43 -9.51
CA ARG A 103 7.21 -4.13 -10.88
C ARG A 103 8.25 -3.02 -10.89
N LYS A 104 9.31 -3.17 -11.68
CA LYS A 104 10.33 -2.12 -11.85
C LYS A 104 9.71 -0.81 -12.38
N GLU A 105 8.76 -0.95 -13.28
CA GLU A 105 7.93 0.08 -13.87
C GLU A 105 6.65 -0.57 -14.40
N PHE A 106 5.61 0.21 -14.56
CA PHE A 106 4.36 -0.25 -15.14
C PHE A 106 3.95 0.71 -16.26
N GLU A 107 3.66 0.17 -17.45
CA GLU A 107 3.36 0.95 -18.66
C GLU A 107 4.43 1.98 -19.05
N GLY A 108 5.65 1.84 -18.51
CA GLY A 108 6.76 2.78 -18.66
C GLY A 108 6.91 3.77 -17.50
N PHE A 109 5.95 3.85 -16.60
CA PHE A 109 5.99 4.76 -15.45
C PHE A 109 6.72 4.10 -14.26
N ARG A 110 7.82 4.73 -13.83
CA ARG A 110 8.62 4.27 -12.68
C ARG A 110 7.88 4.43 -11.35
N TRP A 111 7.12 5.51 -11.21
CA TRP A 111 6.39 5.86 -10.01
C TRP A 111 4.91 5.46 -10.13
N SER A 112 4.66 4.25 -10.57
CA SER A 112 3.32 3.67 -10.66
C SER A 112 2.92 3.01 -9.33
N HIS A 113 1.60 2.86 -9.09
CA HIS A 113 1.03 2.04 -8.03
C HIS A 113 1.65 0.63 -8.02
N ALA A 114 1.75 -0.05 -9.16
CA ALA A 114 2.33 -1.39 -9.28
C ALA A 114 3.86 -1.46 -9.04
N SER A 115 4.52 -0.34 -8.69
CA SER A 115 5.97 -0.25 -8.57
C SER A 115 6.47 0.27 -7.23
N ILE A 116 5.55 0.62 -6.31
CA ILE A 116 5.94 1.27 -5.06
C ILE A 116 6.91 0.40 -4.26
N PHE A 117 6.60 -0.88 -4.04
CA PHE A 117 7.45 -1.72 -3.20
C PHE A 117 8.73 -2.18 -3.88
N HIS A 118 8.77 -2.24 -5.22
CA HIS A 118 10.05 -2.34 -5.93
C HIS A 118 10.94 -1.13 -5.62
N ASN A 119 10.40 0.09 -5.72
CA ASN A 119 11.16 1.31 -5.42
C ASN A 119 11.57 1.37 -3.95
N VAL A 120 10.69 1.02 -3.02
CA VAL A 120 11.00 0.95 -1.57
C VAL A 120 12.16 -0.02 -1.33
N MET A 121 12.05 -1.26 -1.78
CA MET A 121 13.03 -2.31 -1.46
C MET A 121 14.38 -2.11 -2.15
N THR A 122 14.41 -1.38 -3.28
CA THR A 122 15.66 -1.12 -4.02
C THR A 122 16.32 0.20 -3.66
N ARG A 123 15.55 1.23 -3.23
CA ARG A 123 16.06 2.57 -2.98
C ARG A 123 16.19 2.94 -1.52
N LEU A 124 15.48 2.22 -0.63
CA LEU A 124 15.45 2.49 0.81
C LEU A 124 16.11 1.32 1.57
N PRO A 125 17.46 1.31 1.68
CA PRO A 125 18.18 0.21 2.32
C PRO A 125 17.87 0.07 3.81
N ASP A 126 17.39 1.14 4.46
CA ASP A 126 17.00 1.16 5.87
C ASP A 126 15.64 0.47 6.14
N VAL A 127 14.86 0.14 5.11
CA VAL A 127 13.69 -0.74 5.23
C VAL A 127 14.18 -2.18 5.35
N GLY A 128 14.06 -2.74 6.56
CA GLY A 128 14.57 -4.08 6.87
C GLY A 128 13.75 -5.21 6.26
N ARG A 129 12.44 -5.05 6.21
CA ARG A 129 11.54 -6.13 5.74
C ARG A 129 10.23 -5.61 5.17
N LEU A 130 9.77 -6.24 4.10
CA LEU A 130 8.42 -6.14 3.56
C LEU A 130 7.69 -7.46 3.81
N VAL A 131 6.55 -7.40 4.49
CA VAL A 131 5.64 -8.54 4.69
C VAL A 131 4.34 -8.24 3.97
N GLN A 132 4.06 -8.99 2.92
CA GLN A 132 2.91 -8.84 2.06
C GLN A 132 1.84 -9.88 2.42
N VAL A 133 0.56 -9.48 2.44
CA VAL A 133 -0.56 -10.35 2.84
C VAL A 133 -1.74 -10.16 1.88
N GLY A 134 -2.28 -11.26 1.37
CA GLY A 134 -3.42 -11.26 0.47
C GLY A 134 -3.07 -11.23 -1.01
N ILE A 135 -1.77 -11.28 -1.33
CA ILE A 135 -1.27 -11.18 -2.70
C ILE A 135 -1.78 -12.33 -3.56
N ARG A 136 -2.43 -11.99 -4.68
CA ARG A 136 -3.07 -12.95 -5.59
C ARG A 136 -2.99 -12.57 -7.07
N ASP A 137 -2.54 -11.33 -7.37
CA ASP A 137 -2.15 -10.91 -8.71
C ASP A 137 -0.70 -10.41 -8.72
N PHE A 138 0.15 -11.11 -9.47
CA PHE A 138 1.59 -10.81 -9.58
C PHE A 138 2.19 -11.47 -10.82
N GLY A 139 3.20 -10.82 -11.38
CA GLY A 139 3.96 -11.36 -12.51
C GLY A 139 5.13 -12.24 -12.10
N MET A 140 5.64 -13.03 -13.04
CA MET A 140 6.82 -13.91 -12.82
C MET A 140 8.05 -13.15 -12.32
N ARG A 141 8.26 -11.91 -12.79
CA ARG A 141 9.40 -11.06 -12.34
C ARG A 141 9.24 -10.61 -10.90
N GLU A 142 8.03 -10.35 -10.46
CA GLU A 142 7.72 -9.98 -9.07
C GLU A 142 7.94 -11.17 -8.14
N ARG A 143 7.48 -12.35 -8.54
CA ARG A 143 7.77 -13.60 -7.82
C ARG A 143 9.27 -13.86 -7.69
N ALA A 144 10.03 -13.72 -8.79
CA ALA A 144 11.47 -13.85 -8.77
C ALA A 144 12.14 -12.82 -7.83
N PHE A 145 11.60 -11.58 -7.77
CA PHE A 145 12.08 -10.56 -6.83
C PHE A 145 11.90 -11.01 -5.38
N VAL A 146 10.73 -11.57 -5.04
CA VAL A 146 10.48 -12.14 -3.70
C VAL A 146 11.48 -13.25 -3.38
N GLU A 147 11.64 -14.24 -4.28
CA GLU A 147 12.49 -15.41 -4.09
C GLU A 147 13.97 -15.03 -3.95
N THR A 148 14.44 -14.01 -4.66
CA THR A 148 15.84 -13.56 -4.63
C THR A 148 16.12 -12.49 -3.57
N SER A 149 15.12 -12.03 -2.83
CA SER A 149 15.22 -10.96 -1.82
C SER A 149 16.02 -11.31 -0.57
N LYS A 150 16.50 -12.56 -0.45
CA LYS A 150 17.21 -13.11 0.73
C LYS A 150 16.38 -12.93 2.03
N GLY A 151 15.05 -13.05 1.93
CA GLY A 151 14.13 -12.94 3.04
C GLY A 151 13.78 -11.50 3.44
N ARG A 152 14.22 -10.48 2.70
CA ARG A 152 13.76 -9.10 2.91
C ARG A 152 12.31 -8.90 2.50
N VAL A 153 11.80 -9.69 1.54
CA VAL A 153 10.39 -9.72 1.17
C VAL A 153 9.82 -11.08 1.56
N HIS A 154 8.74 -11.07 2.34
CA HIS A 154 8.02 -12.26 2.76
C HIS A 154 6.57 -12.14 2.34
N CYS A 155 6.14 -12.97 1.39
CA CYS A 155 4.81 -12.89 0.81
C CYS A 155 3.92 -14.02 1.33
N PHE A 156 2.81 -13.66 1.96
CA PHE A 156 1.70 -14.54 2.31
C PHE A 156 0.65 -14.48 1.20
N TYR A 157 0.82 -15.30 0.18
CA TYR A 157 -0.11 -15.39 -0.96
C TYR A 157 -1.49 -15.84 -0.51
N ASP A 158 -2.55 -15.22 -1.04
CA ASP A 158 -3.93 -15.50 -0.66
C ASP A 158 -4.28 -16.99 -0.82
N GLN A 159 -3.90 -17.61 -1.94
CA GLN A 159 -4.10 -19.04 -2.15
C GLN A 159 -3.48 -19.89 -1.03
N HIS A 160 -2.26 -19.58 -0.61
CA HIS A 160 -1.60 -20.35 0.47
C HIS A 160 -2.29 -20.12 1.82
N LEU A 161 -2.82 -18.92 2.07
CA LEU A 161 -3.60 -18.63 3.26
C LEU A 161 -4.88 -19.45 3.27
N ARG A 162 -5.62 -19.52 2.15
CA ARG A 162 -6.84 -20.32 2.01
C ARG A 162 -6.53 -21.81 2.14
N ASP A 163 -5.48 -22.31 1.48
CA ASP A 163 -5.06 -23.71 1.60
C ASP A 163 -4.78 -24.10 3.07
N ARG A 164 -4.15 -23.24 3.85
CA ARG A 164 -3.95 -23.49 5.29
C ARG A 164 -5.27 -23.52 6.05
N GLN A 165 -6.20 -22.61 5.77
CA GLN A 165 -7.51 -22.60 6.41
C GLN A 165 -8.33 -23.84 6.04
N PHE A 166 -8.34 -24.25 4.77
CA PHE A 166 -9.07 -25.45 4.31
C PHE A 166 -8.51 -26.75 4.87
N LYS A 167 -7.20 -26.86 5.07
CA LYS A 167 -6.58 -28.01 5.73
C LYS A 167 -7.00 -28.13 7.19
N GLY A 168 -7.50 -27.06 7.81
CA GLY A 168 -8.02 -27.03 9.15
C GLY A 168 -6.96 -27.25 10.23
N GLY A 169 -7.46 -27.58 11.43
CA GLY A 169 -6.64 -27.77 12.60
C GLY A 169 -6.09 -26.47 13.20
N ALA A 170 -5.35 -26.59 14.30
CA ALA A 170 -4.88 -25.43 15.08
C ALA A 170 -3.95 -24.49 14.28
N LYS A 171 -3.12 -25.03 13.39
CA LYS A 171 -2.18 -24.27 12.55
C LYS A 171 -2.86 -23.61 11.34
N GLY A 172 -4.06 -24.04 10.98
CA GLY A 172 -4.85 -23.50 9.89
C GLY A 172 -5.80 -22.38 10.33
N SER A 173 -5.99 -22.18 11.63
CA SER A 173 -6.85 -21.10 12.11
C SER A 173 -6.29 -19.73 11.70
N TRP A 174 -7.18 -18.78 11.38
CA TRP A 174 -6.79 -17.43 11.03
C TRP A 174 -5.93 -16.76 12.12
N SER A 175 -6.26 -17.03 13.39
CA SER A 175 -5.47 -16.54 14.52
C SER A 175 -4.02 -17.06 14.51
N ALA A 176 -3.80 -18.34 14.14
CA ALA A 176 -2.43 -18.87 14.00
C ALA A 176 -1.71 -18.25 12.80
N ILE A 177 -2.40 -18.05 11.68
CA ILE A 177 -1.87 -17.39 10.49
C ILE A 177 -1.46 -15.95 10.82
N CYS A 178 -2.30 -15.17 11.51
CA CYS A 178 -1.98 -13.81 11.93
C CYS A 178 -0.74 -13.74 12.83
N LYS A 179 -0.57 -14.70 13.74
CA LYS A 179 0.63 -14.78 14.58
C LYS A 179 1.90 -15.01 13.74
N ASP A 180 1.83 -15.84 12.70
CA ASP A 180 2.97 -16.07 11.80
C ASP A 180 3.29 -14.83 10.96
N ILE A 181 2.26 -14.15 10.42
CA ILE A 181 2.42 -12.88 9.72
C ILE A 181 3.10 -11.85 10.62
N VAL A 182 2.57 -11.65 11.81
CA VAL A 182 3.11 -10.68 12.76
C VAL A 182 4.52 -11.06 13.21
N LYS A 183 4.80 -12.35 13.42
CA LYS A 183 6.15 -12.84 13.78
C LYS A 183 7.20 -12.51 12.71
N ALA A 184 6.81 -12.43 11.43
CA ALA A 184 7.72 -12.06 10.35
C ALA A 184 8.10 -10.57 10.36
N LEU A 185 7.38 -9.70 11.08
CA LEU A 185 7.64 -8.28 11.16
C LEU A 185 8.70 -7.95 12.22
N PRO A 186 9.51 -6.89 12.04
CA PRO A 186 10.40 -6.36 13.08
C PRO A 186 9.61 -5.60 14.16
N LYS A 187 10.31 -4.96 15.09
CA LYS A 187 9.70 -4.26 16.22
C LYS A 187 8.90 -3.00 15.82
N GLU A 188 9.39 -2.25 14.85
CA GLU A 188 8.75 -1.05 14.33
C GLU A 188 8.15 -1.34 12.95
N VAL A 189 6.88 -1.01 12.77
CA VAL A 189 6.09 -1.43 11.62
C VAL A 189 5.35 -0.24 11.01
N TYR A 190 5.49 -0.07 9.72
CA TYR A 190 4.60 0.73 8.90
C TYR A 190 3.51 -0.17 8.31
N VAL A 191 2.26 0.27 8.34
CA VAL A 191 1.16 -0.49 7.72
C VAL A 191 0.76 0.21 6.42
N SER A 192 0.95 -0.46 5.29
CA SER A 192 0.49 0.00 3.98
C SER A 192 -0.73 -0.81 3.58
N PHE A 193 -1.83 -0.13 3.34
CA PHE A 193 -3.11 -0.77 3.11
C PHE A 193 -3.71 -0.34 1.78
N ASP A 194 -3.72 -1.26 0.82
CA ASP A 194 -4.56 -1.16 -0.36
C ASP A 194 -5.95 -1.72 -0.07
N ILE A 195 -7.00 -0.99 -0.46
CA ILE A 195 -8.37 -1.43 -0.19
C ILE A 195 -8.71 -2.73 -0.91
N ASP A 196 -8.06 -3.01 -2.05
CA ASP A 196 -8.29 -4.23 -2.83
C ASP A 196 -7.65 -5.49 -2.21
N GLY A 197 -6.87 -5.34 -1.15
CA GLY A 197 -6.49 -6.46 -0.27
C GLY A 197 -7.69 -7.15 0.37
N LEU A 198 -8.81 -6.43 0.50
CA LEU A 198 -10.11 -7.00 0.87
C LEU A 198 -10.74 -7.79 -0.27
N THR A 199 -11.81 -8.53 0.05
CA THR A 199 -12.68 -9.13 -0.97
C THR A 199 -13.36 -8.06 -1.81
N SER A 200 -13.56 -8.30 -3.10
CA SER A 200 -14.01 -7.30 -4.07
C SER A 200 -15.41 -6.72 -3.80
N ASP A 201 -16.23 -7.39 -3.01
CA ASP A 201 -17.52 -6.89 -2.54
C ASP A 201 -17.39 -5.73 -1.53
N HIS A 202 -16.21 -5.53 -0.95
CA HIS A 202 -15.89 -4.41 -0.06
C HIS A 202 -15.30 -3.19 -0.79
N CYS A 203 -14.87 -3.35 -2.04
CA CYS A 203 -14.18 -2.30 -2.81
C CYS A 203 -14.54 -2.37 -4.31
N THR A 204 -15.82 -2.32 -4.62
CA THR A 204 -16.35 -2.54 -5.98
C THR A 204 -15.91 -1.51 -7.01
N ASN A 205 -15.50 -0.32 -6.55
CA ASN A 205 -15.07 0.80 -7.39
C ASN A 205 -13.55 1.03 -7.38
N THR A 206 -12.77 0.20 -6.69
CA THR A 206 -11.30 0.29 -6.78
C THR A 206 -10.80 0.02 -8.18
N GLY A 207 -9.61 0.50 -8.52
CA GLY A 207 -9.09 0.47 -9.90
C GLY A 207 -8.91 -0.94 -10.46
N THR A 208 -8.41 -1.87 -9.65
CA THR A 208 -8.00 -3.22 -10.07
C THR A 208 -8.46 -4.32 -9.09
N PRO A 209 -9.78 -4.50 -8.90
CA PRO A 209 -10.28 -5.52 -7.97
C PRO A 209 -9.96 -6.93 -8.50
N VAL A 210 -9.51 -7.80 -7.60
CA VAL A 210 -9.16 -9.20 -7.92
C VAL A 210 -10.02 -10.14 -7.08
N PRO A 211 -10.59 -11.22 -7.63
CA PRO A 211 -11.34 -12.23 -6.87
C PRO A 211 -10.49 -12.87 -5.75
N GLY A 212 -11.11 -13.21 -4.62
CA GLY A 212 -10.43 -13.66 -3.40
C GLY A 212 -10.19 -12.51 -2.44
N GLY A 213 -9.18 -12.59 -1.60
CA GLY A 213 -8.81 -11.55 -0.64
C GLY A 213 -9.34 -11.77 0.77
N LEU A 214 -9.00 -10.84 1.66
CA LEU A 214 -9.35 -10.91 3.06
C LEU A 214 -10.75 -10.35 3.32
N THR A 215 -11.50 -11.00 4.18
CA THR A 215 -12.73 -10.40 4.71
C THR A 215 -12.38 -9.25 5.65
N PHE A 216 -13.32 -8.33 5.84
CA PHE A 216 -13.15 -7.22 6.80
C PHE A 216 -12.85 -7.74 8.22
N ALA A 217 -13.47 -8.85 8.62
CA ALA A 217 -13.23 -9.47 9.94
C ALA A 217 -11.81 -10.05 10.05
N GLU A 218 -11.29 -10.65 8.99
CA GLU A 218 -9.91 -11.16 8.95
C GLU A 218 -8.89 -10.04 9.07
N VAL A 219 -9.12 -8.92 8.38
CA VAL A 219 -8.27 -7.72 8.49
C VAL A 219 -8.32 -7.15 9.91
N CYS A 220 -9.51 -7.00 10.50
CA CYS A 220 -9.64 -6.52 11.88
C CYS A 220 -8.84 -7.39 12.86
N HIS A 221 -8.92 -8.72 12.72
CA HIS A 221 -8.18 -9.65 13.58
C HIS A 221 -6.67 -9.57 13.36
N LEU A 222 -6.21 -9.38 12.12
CA LEU A 222 -4.77 -9.19 11.80
C LEU A 222 -4.24 -7.91 12.47
N LEU A 223 -4.95 -6.79 12.31
CA LEU A 223 -4.57 -5.51 12.93
C LEU A 223 -4.60 -5.58 14.46
N GLU A 224 -5.58 -6.26 15.03
CA GLU A 224 -5.64 -6.48 16.47
C GLU A 224 -4.49 -7.36 16.96
N THR A 225 -4.13 -8.43 16.23
CA THR A 225 -2.98 -9.27 16.54
C THR A 225 -1.69 -8.47 16.50
N LEU A 226 -1.52 -7.58 15.51
CA LEU A 226 -0.38 -6.67 15.43
C LEU A 226 -0.34 -5.72 16.64
N ALA A 227 -1.47 -5.07 16.96
CA ALA A 227 -1.55 -4.12 18.07
C ALA A 227 -1.20 -4.73 19.43
N ASN A 228 -1.55 -6.02 19.65
CA ASN A 228 -1.31 -6.75 20.89
C ASN A 228 0.06 -7.48 20.92
N SER A 229 0.86 -7.40 19.86
CA SER A 229 2.09 -8.19 19.71
C SER A 229 3.34 -7.62 20.38
N GLY A 230 3.27 -6.42 20.94
CA GLY A 230 4.41 -5.66 21.42
C GLY A 230 5.21 -4.95 20.31
N ARG A 231 4.79 -5.06 19.06
CA ARG A 231 5.31 -4.26 17.95
C ARG A 231 4.69 -2.87 17.99
N ARG A 232 5.39 -1.90 17.45
CA ARG A 232 4.98 -0.50 17.45
C ARG A 232 4.69 -0.04 16.02
N VAL A 233 3.45 0.35 15.76
CA VAL A 233 3.07 0.97 14.48
C VAL A 233 3.56 2.41 14.49
N ILE A 234 4.40 2.76 13.50
CA ILE A 234 5.06 4.07 13.39
C ILE A 234 4.41 5.02 12.39
N GLY A 235 3.51 4.50 11.56
CA GLY A 235 2.74 5.22 10.56
C GLY A 235 1.95 4.24 9.71
N PHE A 236 1.06 4.75 8.88
CA PHE A 236 0.28 3.92 7.96
C PHE A 236 -0.21 4.74 6.75
N ASP A 237 -0.62 4.04 5.72
CA ASP A 237 -1.45 4.58 4.64
C ASP A 237 -2.71 3.75 4.41
N LEU A 238 -3.65 4.36 3.69
CA LEU A 238 -4.82 3.71 3.09
C LEU A 238 -4.97 4.26 1.67
N CYS A 239 -4.84 3.39 0.68
CA CYS A 239 -4.83 3.72 -0.75
C CYS A 239 -5.96 3.03 -1.52
N GLU A 240 -6.17 3.45 -2.77
CA GLU A 240 -7.06 2.90 -3.79
C GLU A 240 -8.55 2.90 -3.42
N VAL A 241 -8.96 3.62 -2.38
CA VAL A 241 -10.39 3.80 -2.04
C VAL A 241 -11.03 4.74 -3.06
N SER A 242 -11.84 4.19 -3.94
CA SER A 242 -12.61 4.97 -4.92
C SER A 242 -14.07 5.08 -4.47
N PRO A 243 -14.59 6.30 -4.29
CA PRO A 243 -16.01 6.49 -3.94
C PRO A 243 -16.97 6.18 -5.10
N GLY A 244 -16.45 5.73 -6.26
CA GLY A 244 -17.26 5.44 -7.44
C GLY A 244 -17.73 6.68 -8.20
N ASN A 245 -18.56 6.46 -9.22
CA ASN A 245 -19.11 7.56 -10.01
C ASN A 245 -20.35 8.15 -9.31
N LYS A 246 -20.42 9.47 -9.21
CA LYS A 246 -21.53 10.20 -8.55
C LYS A 246 -22.93 9.86 -9.10
N SER A 247 -23.03 9.28 -10.30
CA SER A 247 -24.30 8.80 -10.88
C SER A 247 -24.86 7.51 -10.26
N ARG A 248 -24.09 6.84 -9.36
CA ARG A 248 -24.48 5.64 -8.61
C ARG A 248 -24.26 5.92 -7.12
N GLU A 249 -25.06 6.81 -6.55
CA GLU A 249 -24.90 7.31 -5.18
C GLU A 249 -24.74 6.19 -4.13
N GLU A 250 -25.55 5.16 -4.19
CA GLU A 250 -25.52 4.05 -3.21
C GLU A 250 -24.22 3.20 -3.30
N ALA A 251 -23.72 2.92 -4.50
CA ALA A 251 -22.50 2.13 -4.68
C ALA A 251 -21.23 2.90 -4.27
N GLY A 252 -21.20 4.22 -4.52
CA GLY A 252 -20.08 5.09 -4.14
C GLY A 252 -19.95 5.27 -2.62
N GLU A 253 -21.07 5.33 -1.91
CA GLU A 253 -21.08 5.43 -0.45
C GLU A 253 -20.51 4.16 0.23
N TRP A 254 -20.74 2.98 -0.34
CA TRP A 254 -20.26 1.73 0.26
C TRP A 254 -18.73 1.66 0.34
N ASP A 255 -18.01 1.88 -0.75
CA ASP A 255 -16.55 1.81 -0.76
C ASP A 255 -15.94 2.88 0.17
N ALA A 256 -16.48 4.10 0.16
CA ALA A 256 -16.07 5.16 1.07
C ALA A 256 -16.34 4.78 2.55
N ASN A 257 -17.47 4.13 2.82
CA ASN A 257 -17.82 3.64 4.15
C ASN A 257 -16.85 2.55 4.62
N VAL A 258 -16.54 1.56 3.77
CA VAL A 258 -15.56 0.53 4.06
C VAL A 258 -14.19 1.16 4.32
N GLY A 259 -13.72 2.07 3.44
CA GLY A 259 -12.47 2.79 3.61
C GLY A 259 -12.41 3.56 4.95
N ALA A 260 -13.49 4.25 5.34
CA ALA A 260 -13.58 4.93 6.62
C ALA A 260 -13.48 3.96 7.81
N ARG A 261 -14.06 2.76 7.70
CA ARG A 261 -13.96 1.72 8.74
C ARG A 261 -12.55 1.13 8.83
N VAL A 262 -11.89 0.89 7.69
CA VAL A 262 -10.48 0.46 7.65
C VAL A 262 -9.60 1.53 8.29
N LEU A 263 -9.77 2.80 7.90
CA LEU A 263 -9.05 3.93 8.51
C LEU A 263 -9.20 3.96 10.03
N TYR A 264 -10.43 3.78 10.53
CA TYR A 264 -10.69 3.72 11.96
C TYR A 264 -9.93 2.56 12.64
N LYS A 265 -9.87 1.39 11.99
CA LYS A 265 -9.11 0.24 12.51
C LYS A 265 -7.60 0.48 12.49
N LEU A 266 -7.07 1.10 11.43
CA LEU A 266 -5.65 1.48 11.33
C LEU A 266 -5.26 2.48 12.43
N LEU A 267 -6.09 3.50 12.68
CA LEU A 267 -5.91 4.45 13.78
C LEU A 267 -5.91 3.74 15.14
N GLY A 268 -6.92 2.88 15.38
CA GLY A 268 -7.03 2.12 16.63
C GLY A 268 -5.83 1.20 16.86
N CYS A 269 -5.41 0.46 15.83
CA CYS A 269 -4.22 -0.40 15.87
C CYS A 269 -2.96 0.42 16.21
N THR A 270 -2.78 1.56 15.54
CA THR A 270 -1.63 2.44 15.74
C THR A 270 -1.57 2.94 17.18
N LEU A 271 -2.66 3.49 17.69
CA LEU A 271 -2.72 4.04 19.05
C LEU A 271 -2.55 2.94 20.12
N LYS A 272 -3.21 1.78 19.94
CA LYS A 272 -3.12 0.64 20.87
C LYS A 272 -1.71 0.07 20.91
N SER A 273 -1.04 -0.11 19.76
CA SER A 273 0.33 -0.61 19.68
C SER A 273 1.36 0.25 20.38
N ARG A 274 1.01 1.51 20.67
CA ARG A 274 1.84 2.51 21.36
C ARG A 274 1.40 2.79 22.80
N GLY A 275 0.40 2.06 23.29
CA GLY A 275 -0.13 2.27 24.64
C GLY A 275 -0.93 3.57 24.82
N LEU A 276 -1.33 4.21 23.72
CA LEU A 276 -2.12 5.45 23.72
C LEU A 276 -3.64 5.19 23.72
N LEU A 277 -4.04 3.95 23.57
CA LEU A 277 -5.43 3.48 23.67
C LEU A 277 -5.45 2.23 24.55
N ARG A 278 -6.40 2.17 25.50
CA ARG A 278 -6.64 1.01 26.39
C ARG A 278 -7.59 0.00 25.78
#